data_8f7b97c785e9cf2d7ac2ce40a2b4d7c5
#
_entry.id   8f7b97c785e9cf2d7ac2ce40a2b4d7c5
#
_cell.length_a   1.000
_cell.length_b   1.000
_cell.length_c   1.000
_cell.angle_alpha   90.00
_cell.angle_beta   90.00
_cell.angle_gamma   90.00
#
_symmetry.space_group_name_H-M   'P 1'
#
loop_
_entity.id
_entity.type
_entity.pdbx_description
1 polymer ?
#
loop_
_entity_poly.entity_id
_entity_poly.type
_entity_poly.pdbx_seq_one_letter_code
_entity_poly.pdbx_strand_id
1 'polypeptide(L)'
;KARERETQKIANNTKYHIDDAASMRELSRKAIEDAKTATRENIPAENMVITLVADYCQNMEMPFFGKDQPGETYYYTPKTINLFGVVDCNRVEEVLHAYGYGEEHGGKGGNNVALLLMKHLKDCGLFDCIKRKTLNIMMDNCGGQNKNNYVLRLALYLVKMGYFEKVNFIFLVAGYRKNVADRLFNILKKRYRAQNIFSMGI
;
A
#
# COMPACT_ATOMS: atom_id res chain seq x y z
N LYS A 1 -27.19 35.70 5.62
CA LYS A 1 -25.94 36.08 4.90
C LYS A 1 -24.69 35.35 5.40
N ALA A 2 -24.39 35.32 6.74
CA ALA A 2 -23.22 34.59 7.26
C ALA A 2 -23.38 33.07 7.06
N ARG A 3 -24.54 32.52 7.44
CA ARG A 3 -24.87 31.09 7.32
C ARG A 3 -24.90 30.61 5.85
N GLU A 4 -25.40 31.47 4.94
CA GLU A 4 -25.40 31.20 3.50
C GLU A 4 -23.97 31.13 2.93
N ARG A 5 -23.06 32.03 3.36
CA ARG A 5 -21.66 32.04 2.96
C ARG A 5 -20.92 30.79 3.45
N GLU A 6 -21.24 30.34 4.67
CA GLU A 6 -20.65 29.12 5.24
C GLU A 6 -21.14 27.88 4.51
N THR A 7 -22.45 27.79 4.22
CA THR A 7 -23.03 26.71 3.40
C THR A 7 -22.41 26.66 2.00
N GLN A 8 -22.21 27.82 1.36
CA GLN A 8 -21.57 27.91 0.04
C GLN A 8 -20.09 27.46 0.07
N LYS A 9 -19.34 27.81 1.14
CA LYS A 9 -17.96 27.32 1.32
C LYS A 9 -17.91 25.83 1.48
N ILE A 10 -18.80 25.24 2.27
CA ILE A 10 -18.89 23.77 2.45
C ILE A 10 -19.22 23.11 1.13
N ALA A 11 -20.21 23.61 0.39
CA ALA A 11 -20.59 23.07 -0.92
C ALA A 11 -19.43 23.12 -1.93
N ASN A 12 -18.70 24.23 -2.00
CA ASN A 12 -17.54 24.38 -2.87
C ASN A 12 -16.40 23.41 -2.48
N ASN A 13 -16.08 23.31 -1.19
CA ASN A 13 -15.06 22.36 -0.72
C ASN A 13 -15.45 20.91 -1.03
N THR A 14 -16.73 20.56 -0.85
CA THR A 14 -17.23 19.22 -1.18
C THR A 14 -17.10 18.94 -2.67
N LYS A 15 -17.40 19.90 -3.54
CA LYS A 15 -17.24 19.77 -4.98
C LYS A 15 -15.78 19.58 -5.37
N TYR A 16 -14.84 20.38 -4.82
CA TYR A 16 -13.40 20.19 -5.06
C TYR A 16 -12.93 18.79 -4.64
N HIS A 17 -13.35 18.28 -3.49
CA HIS A 17 -13.01 16.93 -3.05
C HIS A 17 -13.55 15.84 -3.99
N ILE A 18 -14.75 16.03 -4.54
CA ILE A 18 -15.34 15.08 -5.50
C ILE A 18 -14.55 15.08 -6.81
N ASP A 19 -14.22 16.27 -7.32
CA ASP A 19 -13.47 16.43 -8.58
C ASP A 19 -12.05 15.90 -8.45
N ASP A 20 -11.35 16.18 -7.34
CA ASP A 20 -10.03 15.63 -7.03
C ASP A 20 -10.06 14.10 -6.92
N ALA A 21 -11.07 13.55 -6.26
CA ALA A 21 -11.25 12.12 -6.13
C ALA A 21 -11.54 11.45 -7.48
N ALA A 22 -12.26 12.11 -8.39
CA ALA A 22 -12.53 11.64 -9.73
C ALA A 22 -11.25 11.63 -10.58
N SER A 23 -10.49 12.72 -10.54
CA SER A 23 -9.21 12.86 -11.26
C SER A 23 -8.20 11.81 -10.79
N MET A 24 -8.12 11.58 -9.47
CA MET A 24 -7.19 10.61 -8.89
C MET A 24 -7.60 9.16 -9.25
N ARG A 25 -8.91 8.86 -9.31
CA ARG A 25 -9.40 7.57 -9.80
C ARG A 25 -8.98 7.30 -11.24
N GLU A 26 -9.09 8.31 -12.09
CA GLU A 26 -8.72 8.18 -13.48
C GLU A 26 -7.21 7.97 -13.65
N LEU A 27 -6.37 8.72 -12.91
CA LEU A 27 -4.93 8.52 -12.88
C LEU A 27 -4.54 7.11 -12.40
N SER A 28 -5.19 6.64 -11.34
CA SER A 28 -4.94 5.30 -10.78
C SER A 28 -5.35 4.21 -11.77
N ARG A 29 -6.52 4.35 -12.39
CA ARG A 29 -7.02 3.42 -13.40
C ARG A 29 -6.08 3.36 -14.61
N LYS A 30 -5.65 4.51 -15.10
CA LYS A 30 -4.71 4.62 -16.21
C LYS A 30 -3.38 3.96 -15.90
N ALA A 31 -2.80 4.22 -14.73
CA ALA A 31 -1.52 3.63 -14.32
C ALA A 31 -1.61 2.09 -14.21
N ILE A 32 -2.72 1.54 -13.75
CA ILE A 32 -2.96 0.09 -13.71
C ILE A 32 -3.11 -0.48 -15.12
N GLU A 33 -3.87 0.20 -15.99
CA GLU A 33 -4.08 -0.26 -17.36
C GLU A 33 -2.79 -0.21 -18.17
N ASP A 34 -2.00 0.86 -18.05
CA ASP A 34 -0.67 0.98 -18.69
C ASP A 34 0.26 -0.17 -18.25
N ALA A 35 0.25 -0.53 -16.96
CA ALA A 35 1.04 -1.64 -16.44
C ALA A 35 0.58 -3.00 -17.01
N LYS A 36 -0.73 -3.25 -17.06
CA LYS A 36 -1.29 -4.49 -17.62
C LYS A 36 -1.02 -4.59 -19.11
N THR A 37 -1.14 -3.49 -19.84
CA THR A 37 -0.84 -3.43 -21.28
C THR A 37 0.62 -3.72 -21.54
N ALA A 38 1.53 -3.11 -20.76
CA ALA A 38 2.96 -3.35 -20.87
C ALA A 38 3.32 -4.84 -20.72
N THR A 39 2.64 -5.55 -19.82
CA THR A 39 2.83 -6.99 -19.63
C THR A 39 2.23 -7.82 -20.76
N ARG A 40 1.01 -7.49 -21.23
CA ARG A 40 0.34 -8.21 -22.32
C ARG A 40 1.09 -8.10 -23.64
N GLU A 41 1.67 -6.95 -23.92
CA GLU A 41 2.44 -6.67 -25.15
C GLU A 41 3.89 -7.13 -25.08
N ASN A 42 4.31 -7.77 -23.98
CA ASN A 42 5.70 -8.20 -23.75
C ASN A 42 6.70 -7.08 -24.00
N ILE A 43 6.40 -5.89 -23.52
CA ILE A 43 7.28 -4.72 -23.68
C ILE A 43 8.66 -5.03 -23.07
N PRO A 44 9.78 -4.71 -23.74
CA PRO A 44 11.12 -4.89 -23.20
C PRO A 44 11.27 -4.27 -21.81
N ALA A 45 12.04 -4.91 -20.93
CA ALA A 45 12.17 -4.50 -19.54
C ALA A 45 12.58 -3.03 -19.36
N GLU A 46 13.38 -2.48 -20.28
CA GLU A 46 13.82 -1.09 -20.30
C GLU A 46 12.66 -0.10 -20.49
N ASN A 47 11.65 -0.49 -21.26
CA ASN A 47 10.47 0.34 -21.54
C ASN A 47 9.30 0.02 -20.61
N MET A 48 9.48 -0.93 -19.68
CA MET A 48 8.42 -1.39 -18.81
C MET A 48 7.97 -0.33 -17.81
N VAL A 49 6.67 -0.23 -17.64
CA VAL A 49 6.00 0.53 -16.58
C VAL A 49 5.56 -0.44 -15.51
N ILE A 50 6.07 -0.27 -14.30
CA ILE A 50 5.69 -1.07 -13.13
C ILE A 50 4.75 -0.24 -12.27
N THR A 51 3.65 -0.84 -11.87
CA THR A 51 2.66 -0.20 -10.99
C THR A 51 2.40 -1.07 -9.77
N LEU A 52 2.70 -0.52 -8.60
CA LEU A 52 2.50 -1.16 -7.30
C LEU A 52 1.42 -0.42 -6.52
N VAL A 53 0.61 -1.17 -5.77
CA VAL A 53 -0.30 -0.63 -4.76
C VAL A 53 0.19 -1.10 -3.40
N ALA A 54 0.50 -0.18 -2.51
CA ALA A 54 1.04 -0.49 -1.20
C ALA A 54 0.20 0.12 -0.09
N ASP A 55 -0.09 -0.66 0.95
CA ASP A 55 -0.90 -0.21 2.08
C ASP A 55 -0.62 -1.05 3.33
N TYR A 56 -0.92 -0.48 4.50
CA TYR A 56 -0.95 -1.21 5.75
C TYR A 56 -2.32 -1.82 6.03
N CYS A 57 -2.31 -3.07 6.39
CA CYS A 57 -3.47 -3.70 6.99
C CYS A 57 -3.78 -3.09 8.37
N GLN A 58 -5.02 -3.17 8.82
CA GLN A 58 -5.36 -3.00 10.23
C GLN A 58 -4.51 -3.95 11.08
N ASN A 59 -4.07 -3.51 12.27
CA ASN A 59 -3.28 -4.33 13.16
C ASN A 59 -3.95 -5.68 13.42
N MET A 60 -3.12 -6.71 13.49
CA MET A 60 -3.51 -8.04 13.90
C MET A 60 -2.90 -8.30 15.26
N GLU A 61 -3.52 -9.16 16.05
CA GLU A 61 -3.08 -9.47 17.40
C GLU A 61 -2.59 -10.91 17.48
N MET A 62 -1.64 -11.18 18.38
CA MET A 62 -1.13 -12.53 18.61
C MET A 62 -0.76 -12.72 20.08
N PRO A 63 -1.28 -13.77 20.74
CA PRO A 63 -2.18 -14.79 20.21
C PRO A 63 -3.57 -14.22 19.86
N PHE A 64 -4.25 -14.85 18.92
CA PHE A 64 -5.61 -14.52 18.52
C PHE A 64 -6.50 -15.75 18.65
N PHE A 65 -7.68 -15.58 19.25
CA PHE A 65 -8.67 -16.63 19.46
C PHE A 65 -9.93 -16.28 18.68
N GLY A 66 -10.24 -17.08 17.68
CA GLY A 66 -11.37 -16.81 16.78
C GLY A 66 -12.74 -17.01 17.42
N LYS A 67 -12.87 -17.97 18.33
CA LYS A 67 -14.14 -18.33 18.97
C LYS A 67 -14.07 -18.40 20.50
N ASP A 68 -13.16 -19.19 21.03
CA ASP A 68 -13.10 -19.47 22.47
C ASP A 68 -11.72 -19.08 23.02
N GLN A 69 -11.69 -17.97 23.73
CA GLN A 69 -10.47 -17.53 24.41
C GLN A 69 -10.31 -18.29 25.70
N PRO A 70 -9.21 -19.02 25.95
CA PRO A 70 -8.93 -19.66 27.23
C PRO A 70 -8.91 -18.62 28.36
N GLY A 71 -9.54 -18.95 29.51
CA GLY A 71 -9.72 -18.00 30.62
C GLY A 71 -8.44 -17.37 31.13
N GLU A 72 -7.35 -18.12 31.15
CA GLU A 72 -6.04 -17.64 31.58
C GLU A 72 -5.47 -16.55 30.63
N THR A 73 -5.76 -16.64 29.34
CA THR A 73 -5.25 -15.70 28.31
C THR A 73 -5.98 -14.36 28.30
N TYR A 74 -7.12 -14.27 29.01
CA TYR A 74 -7.88 -13.03 29.13
C TYR A 74 -7.08 -11.88 29.77
N TYR A 75 -6.16 -12.24 30.68
CA TYR A 75 -5.32 -11.26 31.39
C TYR A 75 -4.05 -10.89 30.68
N TYR A 76 -3.73 -11.50 29.54
CA TYR A 76 -2.53 -11.17 28.76
C TYR A 76 -2.83 -10.16 27.66
N THR A 77 -1.94 -9.18 27.52
CA THR A 77 -1.99 -8.26 26.38
C THR A 77 -1.39 -8.93 25.15
N PRO A 78 -2.16 -9.14 24.08
CA PRO A 78 -1.62 -9.72 22.87
C PRO A 78 -0.60 -8.79 22.22
N LYS A 79 0.40 -9.35 21.55
CA LYS A 79 1.35 -8.59 20.73
C LYS A 79 0.67 -8.07 19.47
N THR A 80 1.02 -6.84 19.10
CA THR A 80 0.56 -6.24 17.84
C THR A 80 1.43 -6.71 16.69
N ILE A 81 0.81 -7.24 15.65
CA ILE A 81 1.45 -7.58 14.39
C ILE A 81 1.08 -6.55 13.35
N ASN A 82 2.09 -5.86 12.84
CA ASN A 82 1.96 -4.96 11.70
C ASN A 82 2.05 -5.76 10.40
N LEU A 83 1.13 -5.52 9.48
CA LEU A 83 1.11 -6.18 8.19
C LEU A 83 1.09 -5.13 7.08
N PHE A 84 2.16 -5.09 6.29
CA PHE A 84 2.28 -4.24 5.11
C PHE A 84 2.09 -5.10 3.86
N GLY A 85 1.27 -4.65 2.93
CA GLY A 85 1.00 -5.35 1.69
C GLY A 85 1.39 -4.55 0.47
N VAL A 86 1.93 -5.25 -0.52
CA VAL A 86 2.22 -4.70 -1.84
C VAL A 86 1.57 -5.59 -2.88
N VAL A 87 0.81 -4.98 -3.78
CA VAL A 87 0.18 -5.65 -4.92
C VAL A 87 0.86 -5.19 -6.20
N ASP A 88 1.35 -6.15 -6.98
CA ASP A 88 1.90 -5.90 -8.32
C ASP A 88 0.76 -5.89 -9.35
N CYS A 89 0.45 -4.70 -9.88
CA CYS A 89 -0.61 -4.50 -10.86
C CYS A 89 -0.24 -4.90 -12.29
N ASN A 90 1.02 -5.24 -12.54
CA ASN A 90 1.47 -5.74 -13.84
C ASN A 90 1.00 -7.18 -14.09
N ARG A 91 0.77 -7.94 -13.03
CA ARG A 91 0.34 -9.34 -13.14
C ARG A 91 -1.13 -9.43 -13.54
N VAL A 92 -1.46 -10.47 -14.30
CA VAL A 92 -2.86 -10.79 -14.68
C VAL A 92 -3.66 -11.14 -13.42
N GLU A 93 -3.08 -11.96 -12.55
CA GLU A 93 -3.65 -12.28 -11.25
C GLU A 93 -3.11 -11.33 -10.19
N GLU A 94 -4.01 -10.73 -9.43
CA GLU A 94 -3.66 -9.84 -8.34
C GLU A 94 -3.15 -10.64 -7.15
N VAL A 95 -1.85 -10.55 -6.90
CA VAL A 95 -1.19 -11.24 -5.78
C VAL A 95 -0.78 -10.22 -4.74
N LEU A 96 -1.21 -10.44 -3.49
CA LEU A 96 -0.77 -9.65 -2.34
C LEU A 96 0.53 -10.25 -1.77
N HIS A 97 1.60 -9.50 -1.86
CA HIS A 97 2.83 -9.77 -1.13
C HIS A 97 2.71 -9.13 0.26
N ALA A 98 2.58 -9.94 1.29
CA ALA A 98 2.35 -9.48 2.64
C ALA A 98 3.61 -9.63 3.50
N TYR A 99 4.02 -8.53 4.14
CA TYR A 99 5.18 -8.45 5.03
C TYR A 99 4.69 -8.20 6.46
N GLY A 100 4.78 -9.24 7.30
CA GLY A 100 4.39 -9.18 8.70
C GLY A 100 5.59 -8.96 9.62
N TYR A 101 5.43 -8.12 10.64
CA TYR A 101 6.42 -7.92 11.69
C TYR A 101 5.76 -7.51 13.00
N GLY A 102 6.37 -7.92 14.12
CA GLY A 102 5.90 -7.57 15.46
C GLY A 102 6.20 -6.11 15.81
N GLU A 103 5.49 -5.60 16.80
CA GLU A 103 5.67 -4.23 17.30
C GLU A 103 7.08 -3.95 17.84
N GLU A 104 7.82 -5.00 18.26
CA GLU A 104 9.21 -4.93 18.68
C GLU A 104 10.17 -4.49 17.56
N HIS A 105 9.80 -4.69 16.31
CA HIS A 105 10.58 -4.29 15.14
C HIS A 105 10.20 -2.90 14.59
N GLY A 106 9.33 -2.20 15.29
CA GLY A 106 8.94 -0.83 14.98
C GLY A 106 7.47 -0.66 14.60
N GLY A 107 7.05 0.60 14.49
CA GLY A 107 5.69 0.99 14.14
C GLY A 107 5.47 1.15 12.63
N LYS A 108 4.28 1.63 12.26
CA LYS A 108 3.88 1.90 10.87
C LYS A 108 4.37 3.26 10.37
N GLY A 109 5.65 3.57 10.56
CA GLY A 109 6.25 4.84 10.15
C GLY A 109 6.79 4.84 8.73
N GLY A 110 7.11 6.04 8.20
CA GLY A 110 7.63 6.22 6.84
C GLY A 110 8.95 5.50 6.59
N ASN A 111 9.80 5.34 7.59
CA ASN A 111 11.03 4.56 7.47
C ASN A 111 10.72 3.08 7.17
N ASN A 112 9.77 2.47 7.89
CA ASN A 112 9.39 1.09 7.67
C ASN A 112 8.70 0.91 6.31
N VAL A 113 7.87 1.87 5.87
CA VAL A 113 7.30 1.87 4.51
C VAL A 113 8.42 1.84 3.46
N ALA A 114 9.42 2.72 3.56
CA ALA A 114 10.52 2.78 2.61
C ALA A 114 11.34 1.48 2.59
N LEU A 115 11.64 0.90 3.76
CA LEU A 115 12.37 -0.37 3.88
C LEU A 115 11.59 -1.55 3.30
N LEU A 116 10.28 -1.62 3.56
CA LEU A 116 9.42 -2.70 3.06
C LEU A 116 9.21 -2.62 1.55
N LEU A 117 9.07 -1.40 1.00
CA LEU A 117 9.06 -1.18 -0.44
C LEU A 117 10.39 -1.59 -1.08
N MET A 118 11.52 -1.21 -0.49
CA MET A 118 12.84 -1.61 -0.96
C MET A 118 13.02 -3.13 -0.92
N LYS A 119 12.58 -3.78 0.17
CA LYS A 119 12.60 -5.24 0.29
C LYS A 119 11.76 -5.87 -0.82
N HIS A 120 10.53 -5.37 -1.04
CA HIS A 120 9.66 -5.89 -2.09
C HIS A 120 10.30 -5.78 -3.48
N LEU A 121 10.86 -4.63 -3.83
CA LEU A 121 11.54 -4.43 -5.11
C LEU A 121 12.72 -5.38 -5.29
N LYS A 122 13.47 -5.64 -4.20
CA LYS A 122 14.56 -6.61 -4.20
C LYS A 122 14.06 -8.04 -4.38
N ASP A 123 13.03 -8.44 -3.63
CA ASP A 123 12.45 -9.78 -3.69
C ASP A 123 11.84 -10.07 -5.07
N CYS A 124 11.35 -9.03 -5.77
CA CYS A 124 10.88 -9.12 -7.15
C CYS A 124 12.01 -9.06 -8.22
N GLY A 125 13.27 -9.00 -7.82
CA GLY A 125 14.41 -8.95 -8.74
C GLY A 125 14.54 -7.64 -9.52
N LEU A 126 13.97 -6.54 -9.01
CA LEU A 126 13.98 -5.24 -9.70
C LEU A 126 15.26 -4.42 -9.43
N PHE A 127 16.22 -4.97 -8.68
CA PHE A 127 17.55 -4.41 -8.45
C PHE A 127 18.63 -5.07 -9.33
N ASP A 128 18.22 -5.48 -10.50
CA ASP A 128 19.12 -5.93 -11.56
C ASP A 128 19.78 -4.72 -12.29
N CYS A 129 20.61 -5.00 -13.28
CA CYS A 129 21.29 -3.98 -14.07
C CYS A 129 20.39 -3.34 -15.16
N ILE A 130 19.10 -3.68 -15.21
CA ILE A 130 18.18 -3.20 -16.22
C ILE A 130 17.49 -1.93 -15.70
N LYS A 131 17.74 -0.81 -16.37
CA LYS A 131 17.06 0.45 -16.07
C LYS A 131 15.66 0.47 -16.69
N ARG A 132 14.63 0.43 -15.86
CA ARG A 132 13.22 0.46 -16.29
C ARG A 132 12.70 1.88 -16.44
N LYS A 133 11.70 2.06 -17.29
CA LYS A 133 11.17 3.39 -17.62
C LYS A 133 10.49 4.06 -16.43
N THR A 134 9.49 3.41 -15.85
CA THR A 134 8.67 4.05 -14.81
C THR A 134 8.27 3.08 -13.70
N LEU A 135 8.36 3.54 -12.46
CA LEU A 135 7.75 2.92 -11.31
C LEU A 135 6.64 3.82 -10.76
N ASN A 136 5.41 3.35 -10.75
CA ASN A 136 4.28 4.00 -10.09
C ASN A 136 4.01 3.29 -8.76
N ILE A 137 3.92 4.03 -7.68
CA ILE A 137 3.56 3.51 -6.36
C ILE A 137 2.32 4.24 -5.87
N MET A 138 1.23 3.50 -5.73
CA MET A 138 -0.04 4.01 -5.21
C MET A 138 -0.13 3.72 -3.72
N MET A 139 -0.43 4.72 -2.94
CA MET A 139 -0.56 4.63 -1.48
C MET A 139 -1.66 5.58 -0.99
N ASP A 140 -2.11 5.40 0.25
CA ASP A 140 -2.98 6.39 0.88
C ASP A 140 -2.24 7.71 1.17
N ASN A 141 -2.99 8.78 1.37
CA ASN A 141 -2.44 10.14 1.61
C ASN A 141 -2.09 10.37 3.09
N CYS A 142 -1.51 9.37 3.77
CA CYS A 142 -1.09 9.48 5.16
C CYS A 142 0.32 10.09 5.27
N GLY A 143 0.44 11.29 5.85
CA GLY A 143 1.72 11.99 5.98
C GLY A 143 2.73 11.23 6.85
N GLY A 144 2.29 10.61 7.93
CA GLY A 144 3.17 9.86 8.85
C GLY A 144 3.72 8.56 8.26
N GLN A 145 3.02 7.96 7.32
CA GLN A 145 3.40 6.67 6.73
C GLN A 145 3.94 6.82 5.31
N ASN A 146 3.20 7.48 4.43
CA ASN A 146 3.44 7.43 3.00
C ASN A 146 3.96 8.75 2.40
N LYS A 147 3.39 9.88 2.80
CA LYS A 147 3.74 11.19 2.24
C LYS A 147 4.79 11.90 3.10
N ASN A 148 6.01 11.38 3.10
CA ASN A 148 7.12 11.90 3.92
C ASN A 148 8.47 11.79 3.23
N ASN A 149 9.49 12.36 3.89
CA ASN A 149 10.85 12.42 3.35
C ASN A 149 11.52 11.05 3.18
N TYR A 150 11.16 10.03 3.96
CA TYR A 150 11.77 8.70 3.82
C TYR A 150 11.39 8.06 2.51
N VAL A 151 10.09 8.09 2.20
CA VAL A 151 9.55 7.55 0.95
C VAL A 151 10.06 8.35 -0.26
N LEU A 152 10.16 9.69 -0.14
CA LEU A 152 10.73 10.53 -1.19
C LEU A 152 12.21 10.21 -1.43
N ARG A 153 13.00 10.01 -0.38
CA ARG A 153 14.42 9.63 -0.50
C ARG A 153 14.61 8.27 -1.15
N LEU A 154 13.69 7.31 -0.90
CA LEU A 154 13.69 6.03 -1.60
C LEU A 154 13.53 6.25 -3.12
N ALA A 155 12.59 7.10 -3.57
CA ALA A 155 12.42 7.40 -4.98
C ALA A 155 13.69 8.01 -5.60
N LEU A 156 14.29 8.98 -4.92
CA LEU A 156 15.54 9.59 -5.37
C LEU A 156 16.68 8.58 -5.46
N TYR A 157 16.78 7.67 -4.50
CA TYR A 157 17.75 6.57 -4.52
C TYR A 157 17.54 5.67 -5.75
N LEU A 158 16.31 5.22 -6.00
CA LEU A 158 16.00 4.33 -7.13
C LEU A 158 16.34 4.96 -8.48
N VAL A 159 16.08 6.25 -8.65
CA VAL A 159 16.44 6.98 -9.87
C VAL A 159 17.95 7.21 -9.97
N LYS A 160 18.61 7.64 -8.88
CA LYS A 160 20.05 7.91 -8.86
C LYS A 160 20.88 6.65 -9.12
N MET A 161 20.46 5.52 -8.58
CA MET A 161 21.12 4.22 -8.82
C MET A 161 20.83 3.62 -10.19
N GLY A 162 19.95 4.24 -10.98
CA GLY A 162 19.65 3.82 -12.34
C GLY A 162 18.70 2.63 -12.46
N TYR A 163 17.98 2.26 -11.41
CA TYR A 163 16.98 1.18 -11.48
C TYR A 163 15.73 1.60 -12.26
N PHE A 164 15.36 2.89 -12.16
CA PHE A 164 14.24 3.48 -12.87
C PHE A 164 14.62 4.85 -13.46
N GLU A 165 14.03 5.22 -14.60
CA GLU A 165 14.15 6.59 -15.11
C GLU A 165 13.28 7.54 -14.32
N LYS A 166 12.10 7.07 -13.91
CA LYS A 166 11.09 7.87 -13.22
C LYS A 166 10.38 7.06 -12.14
N VAL A 167 10.18 7.67 -10.97
CA VAL A 167 9.34 7.14 -9.89
C VAL A 167 8.21 8.13 -9.61
N ASN A 168 6.97 7.67 -9.70
CA ASN A 168 5.78 8.46 -9.40
C ASN A 168 5.11 7.91 -8.15
N PHE A 169 4.74 8.81 -7.23
CA PHE A 169 3.83 8.49 -6.14
C PHE A 169 2.43 9.00 -6.47
N ILE A 170 1.45 8.12 -6.33
CA ILE A 170 0.04 8.44 -6.51
C ILE A 170 -0.62 8.29 -5.14
N PHE A 171 -0.90 9.44 -4.49
CA PHE A 171 -1.53 9.45 -3.18
C PHE A 171 -3.04 9.51 -3.34
N LEU A 172 -3.72 8.46 -2.90
CA LEU A 172 -5.17 8.33 -3.02
C LEU A 172 -5.86 9.32 -2.08
N VAL A 173 -6.89 10.01 -2.57
CA VAL A 173 -7.68 10.95 -1.76
C VAL A 173 -8.42 10.20 -0.66
N ALA A 174 -8.51 10.83 0.53
CA ALA A 174 -9.25 10.29 1.67
C ALA A 174 -10.70 9.93 1.28
N GLY A 175 -11.14 8.73 1.64
CA GLY A 175 -12.45 8.19 1.24
C GLY A 175 -12.41 7.24 0.04
N TYR A 176 -11.29 7.09 -0.64
CA TYR A 176 -11.08 6.07 -1.67
C TYR A 176 -10.81 4.70 -1.02
N ARG A 177 -11.88 4.09 -0.49
CA ARG A 177 -11.83 2.86 0.32
C ARG A 177 -11.81 1.54 -0.49
N LYS A 178 -11.62 1.57 -1.80
CA LYS A 178 -11.64 0.37 -2.65
C LYS A 178 -10.32 0.15 -3.38
N ASN A 179 -9.24 0.22 -2.62
CA ASN A 179 -7.92 -0.18 -3.06
C ASN A 179 -7.87 -1.71 -3.25
N VAL A 180 -7.13 -2.17 -4.27
CA VAL A 180 -6.91 -3.60 -4.53
C VAL A 180 -6.32 -4.29 -3.31
N ALA A 181 -5.38 -3.65 -2.61
CA ALA A 181 -4.78 -4.18 -1.39
C ALA A 181 -5.82 -4.39 -0.29
N ASP A 182 -6.74 -3.45 -0.07
CA ASP A 182 -7.84 -3.58 0.91
C ASP A 182 -8.71 -4.82 0.64
N ARG A 183 -9.03 -5.08 -0.63
CA ARG A 183 -9.82 -6.26 -1.01
C ARG A 183 -9.10 -7.55 -0.66
N LEU A 184 -7.81 -7.64 -0.96
CA LEU A 184 -6.99 -8.82 -0.69
C LEU A 184 -6.73 -8.97 0.82
N PHE A 185 -6.50 -7.88 1.54
CA PHE A 185 -6.45 -7.91 3.00
C PHE A 185 -7.73 -8.42 3.65
N ASN A 186 -8.90 -8.10 3.08
CA ASN A 186 -10.17 -8.62 3.61
C ASN A 186 -10.27 -10.14 3.48
N ILE A 187 -9.71 -10.75 2.45
CA ILE A 187 -9.64 -12.22 2.31
C ILE A 187 -8.75 -12.80 3.42
N LEU A 188 -7.58 -12.20 3.65
CA LEU A 188 -6.66 -12.60 4.70
C LEU A 188 -7.29 -12.44 6.10
N LYS A 189 -7.95 -11.31 6.38
CA LYS A 189 -8.65 -11.05 7.64
C LYS A 189 -9.78 -12.06 7.91
N LYS A 190 -10.52 -12.47 6.89
CA LYS A 190 -11.55 -13.51 7.05
C LYS A 190 -10.94 -14.83 7.51
N ARG A 191 -9.82 -15.24 6.93
CA ARG A 191 -9.09 -16.45 7.34
C ARG A 191 -8.50 -16.31 8.74
N TYR A 192 -7.89 -15.18 9.04
CA TYR A 192 -7.36 -14.88 10.37
C TYR A 192 -8.44 -15.00 11.46
N ARG A 193 -9.62 -14.40 11.25
CA ARG A 193 -10.74 -14.44 12.21
C ARG A 193 -11.39 -15.80 12.37
N ALA A 194 -11.18 -16.72 11.45
CA ALA A 194 -11.76 -18.06 11.49
C ALA A 194 -10.88 -19.09 12.22
N GLN A 195 -9.69 -18.70 12.67
CA GLN A 195 -8.69 -19.61 13.24
C GLN A 195 -8.16 -19.09 14.58
N ASN A 196 -7.67 -20.01 15.40
CA ASN A 196 -6.86 -19.68 16.57
C ASN A 196 -5.39 -19.61 16.13
N ILE A 197 -4.71 -18.52 16.47
CA ILE A 197 -3.32 -18.29 16.10
C ILE A 197 -2.52 -18.04 17.36
N PHE A 198 -1.58 -18.93 17.66
CA PHE A 198 -0.81 -18.90 18.91
C PHE A 198 0.58 -18.29 18.73
N SER A 199 1.21 -18.49 17.58
CA SER A 199 2.55 -17.97 17.28
C SER A 199 2.72 -17.70 15.79
N MET A 200 3.69 -16.84 15.42
CA MET A 200 4.21 -16.84 14.07
C MET A 200 5.02 -18.12 13.88
N GLY A 201 4.63 -18.97 12.92
CA GLY A 201 5.50 -20.05 12.47
C GLY A 201 6.83 -19.47 11.98
N ILE A 202 7.92 -19.97 12.52
CA ILE A 202 9.28 -19.66 12.11
C ILE A 202 9.58 -20.39 10.80
#